data_705333f386fe56d5ac692402b2489e2f
#
_entry.id   705333f386fe56d5ac692402b2489e2f
#
_cell.length_a   1.000
_cell.length_b   1.000
_cell.length_c   1.000
_cell.angle_alpha   90.00
_cell.angle_beta   90.00
_cell.angle_gamma   90.00
#
_symmetry.space_group_name_H-M   'P 1'
#
loop_
_entity.id
_entity.type
_entity.pdbx_description
1 polymer ?
#
loop_
_entity_poly.entity_id
_entity_poly.type
_entity_poly.pdbx_seq_one_letter_code
_entity_poly.pdbx_strand_id
1 'polypeptide(L)'
;MVLRARQDSRPGERGMVLRLARSRKAPRDLAMRARMVELSWAGETVPTIAYELCCSEKTVRRWLHRFNQAGLEGLEDLLEGFSASATHAL
;
A
#
# COMPACT_ATOMS: atom_id res chain seq x y z
N MET A 1 8.29 -18.07 -5.73
CA MET A 1 6.99 -17.69 -5.18
C MET A 1 6.71 -16.23 -5.46
N VAL A 2 5.49 -15.92 -5.84
CA VAL A 2 5.13 -14.56 -6.24
C VAL A 2 4.48 -13.84 -5.06
N LEU A 3 5.00 -12.65 -4.75
CA LEU A 3 4.41 -11.84 -3.69
C LEU A 3 3.13 -11.18 -4.20
N ARG A 4 2.09 -11.28 -3.42
CA ARG A 4 0.80 -10.66 -3.72
C ARG A 4 0.21 -10.05 -2.47
N ALA A 5 -0.65 -9.06 -2.66
CA ALA A 5 -1.42 -8.54 -1.55
C ALA A 5 -2.40 -9.62 -1.10
N ARG A 6 -2.57 -9.74 0.22
CA ARG A 6 -3.55 -10.68 0.74
C ARG A 6 -4.95 -10.19 0.39
N GLN A 7 -5.90 -11.11 0.41
CA GLN A 7 -7.29 -10.74 0.18
C GLN A 7 -7.77 -9.86 1.31
N ASP A 8 -8.79 -9.06 1.01
CA ASP A 8 -9.38 -8.24 2.03
C ASP A 8 -10.01 -9.16 3.10
N SER A 9 -9.69 -8.89 4.35
CA SER A 9 -10.15 -9.74 5.44
C SER A 9 -11.14 -9.05 6.36
N ARG A 10 -11.27 -7.73 6.26
CA ARG A 10 -12.19 -6.98 7.10
C ARG A 10 -13.33 -6.43 6.27
N PRO A 11 -14.55 -6.35 6.85
CA PRO A 11 -15.66 -5.74 6.13
C PRO A 11 -15.28 -4.33 5.70
N GLY A 12 -15.50 -4.02 4.43
CA GLY A 12 -15.23 -2.68 3.91
C GLY A 12 -13.79 -2.40 3.57
N GLU A 13 -12.85 -3.31 3.87
CA GLU A 13 -11.45 -3.05 3.58
C GLU A 13 -11.20 -2.84 2.10
N ARG A 14 -11.79 -3.69 1.26
CA ARG A 14 -11.62 -3.57 -0.18
C ARG A 14 -12.14 -2.21 -0.68
N GLY A 15 -13.31 -1.81 -0.21
CA GLY A 15 -13.86 -0.52 -0.60
C GLY A 15 -12.98 0.63 -0.18
N MET A 16 -12.39 0.55 1.00
CA MET A 16 -11.50 1.61 1.49
C MET A 16 -10.23 1.69 0.64
N VAL A 17 -9.65 0.54 0.30
CA VAL A 17 -8.46 0.53 -0.54
C VAL A 17 -8.77 1.14 -1.91
N LEU A 18 -9.88 0.73 -2.52
CA LEU A 18 -10.23 1.24 -3.83
C LEU A 18 -10.52 2.74 -3.78
N ARG A 19 -11.15 3.20 -2.72
CA ARG A 19 -11.43 4.61 -2.55
C ARG A 19 -10.15 5.42 -2.43
N LEU A 20 -9.20 4.93 -1.63
CA LEU A 20 -7.92 5.61 -1.46
C LEU A 20 -7.14 5.64 -2.78
N ALA A 21 -7.16 4.53 -3.51
CA ALA A 21 -6.42 4.46 -4.76
C ALA A 21 -6.90 5.48 -5.79
N ARG A 22 -8.15 5.90 -5.68
CA ARG A 22 -8.75 6.82 -6.64
C ARG A 22 -9.00 8.20 -6.06
N SER A 23 -8.60 8.43 -4.82
CA SER A 23 -8.88 9.69 -4.15
C SER A 23 -7.97 10.78 -4.65
N ARG A 24 -8.54 11.95 -4.87
CA ARG A 24 -7.76 13.14 -5.21
C ARG A 24 -7.38 13.92 -3.96
N LYS A 25 -8.03 13.62 -2.85
CA LYS A 25 -7.80 14.33 -1.60
C LYS A 25 -6.81 13.63 -0.70
N ALA A 26 -6.60 12.34 -0.90
CA ALA A 26 -5.65 11.60 -0.08
C ALA A 26 -4.23 12.01 -0.46
N PRO A 27 -3.28 11.88 0.48
CA PRO A 27 -1.88 12.11 0.14
C PRO A 27 -1.49 11.23 -1.04
N ARG A 28 -0.71 11.81 -1.94
CA ARG A 28 -0.35 11.13 -3.18
C ARG A 28 0.32 9.79 -2.92
N ASP A 29 1.21 9.75 -1.94
CA ASP A 29 1.93 8.51 -1.64
C ASP A 29 0.98 7.43 -1.13
N LEU A 30 0.04 7.83 -0.29
CA LEU A 30 -0.91 6.87 0.24
C LEU A 30 -1.81 6.32 -0.87
N ALA A 31 -2.26 7.19 -1.76
CA ALA A 31 -3.07 6.76 -2.88
C ALA A 31 -2.29 5.79 -3.78
N MET A 32 -1.01 6.07 -4.01
CA MET A 32 -0.19 5.19 -4.83
C MET A 32 -0.02 3.83 -4.18
N ARG A 33 0.18 3.80 -2.86
CA ARG A 33 0.32 2.54 -2.16
C ARG A 33 -0.96 1.71 -2.19
N ALA A 34 -2.10 2.38 -2.05
CA ALA A 34 -3.38 1.70 -2.17
C ALA A 34 -3.56 1.15 -3.58
N ARG A 35 -3.06 1.87 -4.57
CA ARG A 35 -3.13 1.37 -5.95
C ARG A 35 -2.28 0.12 -6.15
N MET A 36 -1.15 0.03 -5.46
CA MET A 36 -0.36 -1.20 -5.52
C MET A 36 -1.17 -2.40 -5.09
N VAL A 37 -1.94 -2.25 -4.01
CA VAL A 37 -2.79 -3.32 -3.52
C VAL A 37 -3.90 -3.62 -4.53
N GLU A 38 -4.52 -2.59 -5.06
CA GLU A 38 -5.58 -2.77 -6.05
C GLU A 38 -5.07 -3.55 -7.26
N LEU A 39 -3.92 -3.16 -7.77
CA LEU A 39 -3.34 -3.84 -8.93
C LEU A 39 -2.97 -5.28 -8.61
N SER A 40 -2.47 -5.54 -7.41
CA SER A 40 -2.16 -6.90 -6.99
C SER A 40 -3.43 -7.74 -6.94
N TRP A 41 -4.51 -7.18 -6.43
CA TRP A 41 -5.79 -7.89 -6.42
C TRP A 41 -6.30 -8.18 -7.83
N ALA A 42 -5.94 -7.32 -8.78
CA ALA A 42 -6.34 -7.51 -10.18
C ALA A 42 -5.49 -8.58 -10.87
N GLY A 43 -4.49 -9.12 -10.19
CA GLY A 43 -3.66 -10.16 -10.75
C GLY A 43 -2.33 -9.70 -11.30
N GLU A 44 -1.99 -8.42 -11.16
CA GLU A 44 -0.73 -7.93 -11.68
C GLU A 44 0.43 -8.37 -10.82
N THR A 45 1.58 -8.60 -11.48
CA THR A 45 2.79 -8.98 -10.76
C THR A 45 3.54 -7.76 -10.27
N VAL A 46 4.48 -7.97 -9.34
CA VAL A 46 5.29 -6.88 -8.81
C VAL A 46 6.00 -6.10 -9.91
N PRO A 47 6.67 -6.75 -10.88
CA PRO A 47 7.29 -5.99 -11.97
C PRO A 47 6.30 -5.13 -12.75
N THR A 48 5.12 -5.67 -13.02
CA THR A 48 4.12 -4.93 -13.78
C THR A 48 3.60 -3.75 -12.97
N ILE A 49 3.35 -3.95 -11.68
CA ILE A 49 2.89 -2.86 -10.82
C ILE A 49 3.94 -1.76 -10.78
N ALA A 50 5.20 -2.13 -10.60
CA ALA A 50 6.28 -1.16 -10.55
C ALA A 50 6.36 -0.35 -11.83
N TYR A 51 6.21 -1.03 -12.96
CA TYR A 51 6.25 -0.37 -14.24
C TYR A 51 5.09 0.64 -14.38
N GLU A 52 3.88 0.20 -14.04
CA GLU A 52 2.72 1.07 -14.18
C GLU A 52 2.77 2.29 -13.29
N LEU A 53 3.34 2.14 -12.09
CA LEU A 53 3.38 3.22 -11.13
C LEU A 53 4.69 3.99 -11.16
N CYS A 54 5.57 3.63 -12.07
CA CYS A 54 6.86 4.32 -12.24
C CYS A 54 7.69 4.30 -10.96
N CYS A 55 7.74 3.15 -10.31
CA CYS A 55 8.53 3.00 -9.10
C CYS A 55 9.32 1.68 -9.18
N SER A 56 10.14 1.42 -8.17
CA SER A 56 10.94 0.21 -8.18
C SER A 56 10.15 -0.98 -7.66
N GLU A 57 10.58 -2.17 -8.07
CA GLU A 57 9.98 -3.39 -7.54
C GLU A 57 10.17 -3.50 -6.04
N LYS A 58 11.31 -3.03 -5.54
CA LYS A 58 11.58 -3.04 -4.11
C LYS A 58 10.53 -2.24 -3.36
N THR A 59 10.16 -1.09 -3.90
CA THR A 59 9.14 -0.25 -3.29
C THR A 59 7.79 -0.98 -3.27
N VAL A 60 7.43 -1.60 -4.39
CA VAL A 60 6.16 -2.33 -4.44
C VAL A 60 6.16 -3.47 -3.43
N ARG A 61 7.25 -4.25 -3.36
CA ARG A 61 7.32 -5.35 -2.41
C ARG A 61 7.20 -4.87 -0.97
N ARG A 62 7.84 -3.76 -0.66
CA ARG A 62 7.77 -3.19 0.68
C ARG A 62 6.33 -2.91 1.10
N TRP A 63 5.57 -2.25 0.24
CA TRP A 63 4.22 -1.86 0.60
C TRP A 63 3.25 -3.02 0.59
N LEU A 64 3.44 -4.00 -0.30
CA LEU A 64 2.61 -5.19 -0.26
C LEU A 64 2.86 -5.99 1.02
N HIS A 65 4.12 -6.10 1.45
CA HIS A 65 4.42 -6.76 2.72
C HIS A 65 3.76 -6.04 3.89
N ARG A 66 3.84 -4.73 3.90
CA ARG A 66 3.23 -3.96 4.98
C ARG A 66 1.72 -4.11 5.00
N PHE A 67 1.11 -4.13 3.83
CA PHE A 67 -0.33 -4.36 3.76
C PHE A 67 -0.67 -5.77 4.26
N ASN A 68 0.14 -6.75 3.90
CA ASN A 68 -0.13 -8.12 4.33
C ASN A 68 -0.02 -8.26 5.84
N GLN A 69 0.81 -7.44 6.48
CA GLN A 69 1.00 -7.50 7.93
C GLN A 69 -0.03 -6.69 8.70
N ALA A 70 -0.38 -5.54 8.20
CA ALA A 70 -1.19 -4.60 8.98
C ALA A 70 -2.39 -4.02 8.25
N GLY A 71 -2.64 -4.46 7.02
CA GLY A 71 -3.77 -3.94 6.27
C GLY A 71 -3.58 -2.49 5.88
N LEU A 72 -4.66 -1.74 5.86
CA LEU A 72 -4.60 -0.33 5.48
C LEU A 72 -3.64 0.46 6.34
N GLU A 73 -3.56 0.13 7.62
CA GLU A 73 -2.65 0.85 8.50
C GLU A 73 -1.21 0.67 8.07
N GLY A 74 -0.89 -0.45 7.47
CA GLY A 74 0.46 -0.70 6.98
C GLY A 74 0.86 0.18 5.81
N LEU A 75 -0.10 0.80 5.15
CA LEU A 75 0.19 1.68 4.03
C LEU A 75 0.47 3.11 4.46
N GLU A 76 0.23 3.44 5.72
CA GLU A 76 0.39 4.81 6.20
C GLU A 76 1.79 5.03 6.75
N ASP A 77 2.39 6.12 6.29
CA ASP A 77 3.69 6.53 6.84
C ASP A 77 3.58 7.00 8.26
N LEU A 78 2.42 7.46 8.62
CA LEU A 78 2.25 8.12 9.89
C LEU A 78 2.67 7.25 11.05
N LEU A 79 2.31 5.99 11.01
CA LEU A 79 2.69 5.08 12.08
C LEU A 79 4.19 4.91 12.16
N GLU A 80 4.81 4.75 11.02
CA GLU A 80 6.24 4.59 10.96
C GLU A 80 6.94 5.89 11.29
N GLY A 81 6.40 6.99 10.82
CA GLY A 81 6.98 8.28 11.09
C GLY A 81 6.95 8.62 12.56
N PHE A 82 5.90 8.29 13.21
CA PHE A 82 5.80 8.57 14.63
C PHE A 82 6.75 7.72 15.43
N SER A 83 6.85 6.46 15.07
CA SER A 83 7.75 5.60 15.80
C SER A 83 9.18 6.05 15.60
N ALA A 84 9.45 6.67 14.48
CA ALA A 84 10.80 7.09 14.19
C ALA A 84 11.02 8.51 14.65
N SER A 85 10.07 9.33 14.46
CA SER A 85 10.32 10.71 14.66
C SER A 85 9.55 11.21 15.80
N ALA A 86 8.55 10.67 15.92
CA ALA A 86 7.90 11.19 17.00
C ALA A 86 8.64 10.67 18.07
N THR A 87 8.84 10.62 17.36
CA THR A 87 9.30 10.35 17.71
C THR A 87 10.39 10.47 17.62
N HIS A 88 10.68 10.71 17.39
CA HIS A 88 11.56 10.92 17.37
C HIS A 88 11.66 11.99 17.61
N ALA A 89 11.27 12.36 17.64
CA ALA A 89 11.33 13.23 18.00
C ALA A 89 11.04 13.57 18.95
N LEU A 90 10.98 13.52 19.19
CA LEU A 90 10.93 13.59 20.00
C LEU A 90 11.35 13.42 20.62
#